data_3e97e23be907df5a0817159e23b4f1ef
#
_entry.id   3e97e23be907df5a0817159e23b4f1ef
#
_cell.length_a   1.000
_cell.length_b   1.000
_cell.length_c   1.000
_cell.angle_alpha   90.00
_cell.angle_beta   90.00
_cell.angle_gamma   90.00
#
_symmetry.space_group_name_H-M   'P 1'
#
loop_
_entity.id
_entity.type
_entity.pdbx_description
1 polymer ?
#
loop_
_entity_poly.entity_id
_entity_poly.type
_entity_poly.pdbx_seq_one_letter_code
_entity_poly.pdbx_strand_id
1 'polypeptide(L)'
;LTSGTAADISLGFPVKYHYRGFGFVFGTQGGIQWSQTIFRNKPIRLCLDIATVPVTQYDLVINDFEPVTAWACKRKKVPCIAMSHQYALLGEVPKPPRVPAIIRWVLNHYAPAQRGVGFHFKRYAPHIFFPIIRDAVRNQKTSKENSYTVYLPAYADSFICSILTQIPQTQWEVFSKHCTKAYSVENVNVQPPSGTAFQASMAKATGVLCGAGFETPAEDLFLKKKLLIIPMRDKYEHHYNAA
;
A
#
# COMPACT_ATOMS: atom_id res chain seq x y z
N LEU A 1 -11.25 -12.20 7.39
CA LEU A 1 -10.14 -12.14 8.35
C LEU A 1 -9.24 -10.97 8.02
N THR A 2 -8.66 -10.32 9.04
CA THR A 2 -7.59 -9.33 8.89
C THR A 2 -6.40 -9.73 9.76
N SER A 3 -5.20 -9.34 9.33
CA SER A 3 -4.00 -9.43 10.16
C SER A 3 -3.25 -8.09 10.14
N GLY A 4 -2.58 -7.78 11.26
CA GLY A 4 -1.84 -6.55 11.45
C GLY A 4 -1.90 -6.04 12.89
N THR A 5 -1.05 -5.08 13.22
CA THR A 5 -0.98 -4.48 14.56
C THR A 5 -1.73 -3.15 14.68
N ALA A 6 -2.15 -2.57 13.57
CA ALA A 6 -2.96 -1.36 13.51
C ALA A 6 -3.98 -1.49 12.38
N ALA A 7 -5.24 -1.11 12.64
CA ALA A 7 -6.25 -0.93 11.62
C ALA A 7 -6.33 0.56 11.31
N ASP A 8 -5.70 0.99 10.24
CA ASP A 8 -5.71 2.41 9.81
C ASP A 8 -7.05 2.79 9.15
N ILE A 9 -7.86 1.80 8.74
CA ILE A 9 -9.11 2.01 8.01
C ILE A 9 -10.20 1.12 8.57
N SER A 10 -11.37 1.71 8.85
CA SER A 10 -12.59 0.94 9.17
C SER A 10 -13.09 0.26 7.90
N LEU A 11 -13.20 -1.06 7.93
CA LEU A 11 -13.83 -1.83 6.87
C LEU A 11 -15.35 -1.69 7.01
N GLY A 12 -16.08 -1.46 5.92
CA GLY A 12 -17.53 -1.32 5.91
C GLY A 12 -18.31 -2.62 6.21
N PHE A 13 -17.63 -3.66 6.70
CA PHE A 13 -18.20 -4.96 7.04
C PHE A 13 -17.54 -5.54 8.29
N PRO A 14 -18.22 -6.45 9.03
CA PRO A 14 -17.68 -7.04 10.26
C PRO A 14 -16.49 -7.96 9.97
N VAL A 15 -15.43 -7.81 10.76
CA VAL A 15 -14.26 -8.70 10.72
C VAL A 15 -14.42 -9.78 11.78
N LYS A 16 -14.62 -11.04 11.36
CA LYS A 16 -14.83 -12.17 12.26
C LYS A 16 -13.54 -12.61 12.98
N TYR A 17 -12.40 -12.56 12.30
CA TYR A 17 -11.11 -12.98 12.85
C TYR A 17 -10.08 -11.90 12.66
N HIS A 18 -9.35 -11.60 13.74
CA HIS A 18 -8.24 -10.65 13.72
C HIS A 18 -6.99 -11.30 14.30
N TYR A 19 -5.94 -11.40 13.50
CA TYR A 19 -4.65 -11.97 13.90
C TYR A 19 -3.54 -10.91 13.84
N ARG A 20 -2.47 -11.15 14.57
CA ARG A 20 -1.33 -10.22 14.52
C ARG A 20 -0.60 -10.25 13.18
N GLY A 21 -0.58 -11.42 12.52
CA GLY A 21 0.13 -11.60 11.25
C GLY A 21 1.62 -11.43 11.37
N PHE A 22 2.27 -11.14 10.23
CA PHE A 22 3.69 -10.84 10.13
C PHE A 22 3.87 -9.52 9.37
N GLY A 23 4.49 -8.53 10.00
CA GLY A 23 4.74 -7.22 9.40
C GLY A 23 6.23 -6.90 9.37
N PHE A 24 6.70 -6.28 8.29
CA PHE A 24 8.08 -5.79 8.22
C PHE A 24 8.21 -4.47 8.97
N VAL A 25 9.28 -4.32 9.74
CA VAL A 25 9.64 -3.06 10.40
C VAL A 25 10.63 -2.33 9.50
N PHE A 26 10.26 -1.12 9.10
CA PHE A 26 11.12 -0.26 8.29
C PHE A 26 11.83 0.76 9.17
N GLY A 27 13.10 1.00 8.91
CA GLY A 27 13.86 2.05 9.56
C GLY A 27 13.48 3.45 9.06
N THR A 28 13.90 4.48 9.77
CA THR A 28 13.65 5.90 9.42
C THR A 28 14.20 6.30 8.05
N GLN A 29 15.14 5.53 7.51
CA GLN A 29 15.71 5.71 6.17
C GLN A 29 15.16 4.70 5.13
N GLY A 30 14.10 3.95 5.46
CA GLY A 30 13.35 3.09 4.53
C GLY A 30 13.76 1.62 4.47
N GLY A 31 14.91 1.20 4.98
CA GLY A 31 15.37 -0.20 4.94
C GLY A 31 14.64 -1.12 5.92
N ILE A 32 14.57 -2.44 5.63
CA ILE A 32 14.00 -3.43 6.55
C ILE A 32 14.95 -3.64 7.73
N GLN A 33 14.47 -3.41 8.94
CA GLN A 33 15.19 -3.72 10.17
C GLN A 33 14.91 -5.18 10.59
N TRP A 34 15.72 -6.09 10.13
CA TRP A 34 15.53 -7.54 10.33
C TRP A 34 15.45 -7.96 11.80
N SER A 35 16.31 -7.43 12.67
CA SER A 35 16.28 -7.73 14.10
C SER A 35 14.95 -7.31 14.72
N GLN A 36 14.52 -6.07 14.49
CA GLN A 36 13.24 -5.57 14.99
C GLN A 36 12.06 -6.29 14.36
N THR A 37 12.16 -6.64 13.08
CA THR A 37 11.12 -7.43 12.38
C THR A 37 10.93 -8.78 13.09
N ILE A 38 11.99 -9.51 13.37
CA ILE A 38 11.93 -10.82 14.05
C ILE A 38 11.37 -10.67 15.48
N PHE A 39 11.90 -9.73 16.28
CA PHE A 39 11.44 -9.51 17.64
C PHE A 39 9.97 -9.09 17.72
N ARG A 40 9.52 -8.23 16.82
CA ARG A 40 8.16 -7.71 16.82
C ARG A 40 7.11 -8.73 16.37
N ASN A 41 7.45 -9.65 15.49
CA ASN A 41 6.49 -10.58 14.87
C ASN A 41 6.19 -11.84 15.70
N LYS A 42 6.93 -12.11 16.78
CA LYS A 42 6.71 -13.28 17.65
C LYS A 42 6.44 -14.57 16.83
N PRO A 43 7.46 -15.19 16.22
CA PRO A 43 7.29 -16.29 15.25
C PRO A 43 6.48 -17.48 15.79
N ILE A 44 6.62 -17.80 17.08
CA ILE A 44 5.81 -18.84 17.73
C ILE A 44 4.32 -18.52 17.65
N ARG A 45 3.95 -17.27 17.89
CA ARG A 45 2.55 -16.83 17.80
C ARG A 45 2.02 -16.94 16.38
N LEU A 46 2.82 -16.56 15.36
CA LEU A 46 2.47 -16.74 13.96
C LEU A 46 2.19 -18.22 13.63
N CYS A 47 3.04 -19.14 14.11
CA CYS A 47 2.82 -20.58 13.92
C CYS A 47 1.53 -21.07 14.57
N LEU A 48 1.21 -20.56 15.77
CA LEU A 48 -0.05 -20.86 16.45
C LEU A 48 -1.26 -20.30 15.70
N ASP A 49 -1.20 -19.06 15.24
CA ASP A 49 -2.25 -18.43 14.45
C ASP A 49 -2.51 -19.21 13.16
N ILE A 50 -1.48 -19.63 12.44
CA ILE A 50 -1.59 -20.51 11.25
C ILE A 50 -2.21 -21.86 11.59
N ALA A 51 -1.89 -22.45 12.73
CA ALA A 51 -2.43 -23.75 13.14
C ALA A 51 -3.92 -23.66 13.53
N THR A 52 -4.32 -22.59 14.20
CA THR A 52 -5.63 -22.44 14.81
C THR A 52 -6.67 -21.76 13.92
N VAL A 53 -6.26 -20.95 12.93
CA VAL A 53 -7.21 -20.28 12.04
C VAL A 53 -8.13 -21.28 11.34
N PRO A 54 -9.47 -21.11 11.40
CA PRO A 54 -10.43 -22.14 10.98
C PRO A 54 -10.72 -22.09 9.47
N VAL A 55 -9.67 -22.13 8.62
CA VAL A 55 -9.83 -22.09 7.16
C VAL A 55 -10.60 -23.29 6.59
N THR A 56 -10.62 -24.43 7.30
CA THR A 56 -11.35 -25.65 6.89
C THR A 56 -12.88 -25.51 6.95
N GLN A 57 -13.40 -24.42 7.50
CA GLN A 57 -14.82 -24.09 7.48
C GLN A 57 -15.27 -23.48 6.15
N TYR A 58 -14.35 -23.25 5.21
CA TYR A 58 -14.59 -22.59 3.94
C TYR A 58 -14.15 -23.48 2.78
N ASP A 59 -14.93 -23.49 1.72
CA ASP A 59 -14.63 -24.24 0.48
C ASP A 59 -13.52 -23.54 -0.33
N LEU A 60 -13.43 -22.23 -0.20
CA LEU A 60 -12.45 -21.39 -0.89
C LEU A 60 -12.07 -20.20 -0.01
N VAL A 61 -10.78 -19.88 0.01
CA VAL A 61 -10.25 -18.67 0.64
C VAL A 61 -9.69 -17.75 -0.44
N ILE A 62 -10.14 -16.49 -0.44
CA ILE A 62 -9.52 -15.42 -1.23
C ILE A 62 -8.55 -14.68 -0.31
N ASN A 63 -7.32 -14.51 -0.75
CA ASN A 63 -6.22 -13.98 0.07
C ASN A 63 -5.60 -12.75 -0.58
N ASP A 64 -5.62 -11.63 0.13
CA ASP A 64 -4.92 -10.40 -0.25
C ASP A 64 -3.59 -10.31 0.50
N PHE A 65 -2.61 -11.09 0.02
CA PHE A 65 -1.23 -11.13 0.51
C PHE A 65 -1.10 -11.24 2.03
N GLU A 66 -1.96 -12.05 2.67
CA GLU A 66 -2.03 -12.23 4.12
C GLU A 66 -1.42 -13.59 4.50
N PRO A 67 -0.35 -13.65 5.32
CA PRO A 67 0.42 -14.87 5.53
C PRO A 67 -0.27 -15.92 6.38
N VAL A 68 -1.10 -15.53 7.38
CA VAL A 68 -1.71 -16.51 8.30
C VAL A 68 -2.67 -17.44 7.56
N THR A 69 -3.60 -16.87 6.79
CA THR A 69 -4.55 -17.67 6.01
C THR A 69 -3.91 -18.40 4.85
N ALA A 70 -2.96 -17.77 4.15
CA ALA A 70 -2.26 -18.41 3.03
C ALA A 70 -1.52 -19.68 3.47
N TRP A 71 -0.74 -19.60 4.54
CA TRP A 71 -0.02 -20.75 5.08
C TRP A 71 -0.94 -21.79 5.71
N ALA A 72 -2.03 -21.37 6.37
CA ALA A 72 -3.02 -22.29 6.91
C ALA A 72 -3.73 -23.07 5.78
N CYS A 73 -4.11 -22.41 4.70
CA CYS A 73 -4.70 -23.05 3.53
C CYS A 73 -3.74 -24.07 2.91
N LYS A 74 -2.49 -23.67 2.71
CA LYS A 74 -1.45 -24.58 2.19
C LYS A 74 -1.27 -25.80 3.09
N ARG A 75 -1.20 -25.62 4.41
CA ARG A 75 -1.00 -26.69 5.39
C ARG A 75 -2.22 -27.62 5.49
N LYS A 76 -3.41 -27.04 5.50
CA LYS A 76 -4.70 -27.78 5.66
C LYS A 76 -5.30 -28.20 4.34
N LYS A 77 -4.64 -27.95 3.22
CA LYS A 77 -5.06 -28.29 1.83
C LYS A 77 -6.41 -27.68 1.44
N VAL A 78 -6.72 -26.48 1.96
CA VAL A 78 -7.90 -25.71 1.57
C VAL A 78 -7.56 -24.90 0.30
N PRO A 79 -8.45 -24.86 -0.71
CA PRO A 79 -8.24 -24.03 -1.89
C PRO A 79 -8.03 -22.57 -1.53
N CYS A 80 -6.97 -21.96 -2.07
CA CYS A 80 -6.62 -20.56 -1.82
C CYS A 80 -6.28 -19.87 -3.13
N ILE A 81 -6.94 -18.74 -3.39
CA ILE A 81 -6.69 -17.87 -4.55
C ILE A 81 -6.10 -16.56 -4.02
N ALA A 82 -4.90 -16.21 -4.48
CA ALA A 82 -4.37 -14.87 -4.27
C ALA A 82 -5.16 -13.84 -5.09
N MET A 83 -5.51 -12.72 -4.47
CA MET A 83 -6.13 -11.60 -5.14
C MET A 83 -5.47 -10.31 -4.62
N SER A 84 -4.34 -9.94 -5.19
CA SER A 84 -3.54 -8.84 -4.65
C SER A 84 -2.64 -8.19 -5.71
N HIS A 85 -2.23 -6.95 -5.43
CA HIS A 85 -1.19 -6.30 -6.23
C HIS A 85 0.14 -7.08 -6.18
N GLN A 86 0.53 -7.56 -4.99
CA GLN A 86 1.80 -8.29 -4.82
C GLN A 86 1.85 -9.58 -5.64
N TYR A 87 0.71 -10.23 -5.90
CA TYR A 87 0.67 -11.39 -6.77
C TYR A 87 1.06 -11.04 -8.21
N ALA A 88 0.71 -9.86 -8.72
CA ALA A 88 1.17 -9.40 -10.03
C ALA A 88 2.70 -9.28 -10.11
N LEU A 89 3.36 -8.88 -9.02
CA LEU A 89 4.82 -8.71 -8.97
C LEU A 89 5.60 -10.02 -9.10
N LEU A 90 4.94 -11.17 -8.89
CA LEU A 90 5.52 -12.49 -9.12
C LEU A 90 5.57 -12.87 -10.61
N GLY A 91 4.77 -12.22 -11.43
CA GLY A 91 4.58 -12.51 -12.85
C GLY A 91 5.53 -11.73 -13.79
N GLU A 92 5.03 -11.49 -14.99
CA GLU A 92 5.74 -10.86 -16.12
C GLU A 92 5.65 -9.32 -16.11
N VAL A 93 5.61 -8.71 -14.93
CA VAL A 93 5.64 -7.25 -14.82
C VAL A 93 7.08 -6.72 -14.93
N PRO A 94 7.29 -5.46 -15.34
CA PRO A 94 8.60 -4.83 -15.33
C PRO A 94 9.26 -4.98 -13.95
N LYS A 95 10.53 -5.33 -13.94
CA LYS A 95 11.29 -5.56 -12.71
C LYS A 95 12.37 -4.51 -12.56
N PRO A 96 12.59 -3.97 -11.36
CA PRO A 96 13.73 -3.10 -11.12
C PRO A 96 15.04 -3.82 -11.50
N PRO A 97 16.07 -3.08 -11.95
CA PRO A 97 17.33 -3.67 -12.44
C PRO A 97 18.02 -4.62 -11.46
N ARG A 98 17.82 -4.40 -10.16
CA ARG A 98 18.43 -5.20 -9.08
C ARG A 98 17.42 -5.50 -8.00
N VAL A 99 16.88 -6.72 -8.01
CA VAL A 99 16.04 -7.23 -6.92
C VAL A 99 16.86 -8.27 -6.13
N PRO A 100 17.17 -8.02 -4.85
CA PRO A 100 17.87 -9.00 -4.02
C PRO A 100 17.13 -10.34 -3.96
N ALA A 101 17.89 -11.44 -3.95
CA ALA A 101 17.31 -12.79 -3.92
C ALA A 101 16.38 -13.01 -2.72
N ILE A 102 16.71 -12.40 -1.57
CA ILE A 102 15.87 -12.47 -0.37
C ILE A 102 14.50 -11.83 -0.59
N ILE A 103 14.40 -10.74 -1.32
CA ILE A 103 13.11 -10.08 -1.59
C ILE A 103 12.26 -10.95 -2.52
N ARG A 104 12.87 -11.54 -3.55
CA ARG A 104 12.16 -12.51 -4.41
C ARG A 104 11.69 -13.70 -3.60
N TRP A 105 12.51 -14.20 -2.69
CA TRP A 105 12.14 -15.29 -1.81
C TRP A 105 10.95 -14.91 -0.91
N VAL A 106 10.97 -13.70 -0.31
CA VAL A 106 9.87 -13.18 0.50
C VAL A 106 8.59 -13.09 -0.33
N LEU A 107 8.61 -12.45 -1.49
CA LEU A 107 7.44 -12.33 -2.36
C LEU A 107 6.82 -13.68 -2.69
N ASN A 108 7.65 -14.69 -2.97
CA ASN A 108 7.17 -16.04 -3.32
C ASN A 108 6.66 -16.85 -2.12
N HIS A 109 7.12 -16.56 -0.90
CA HIS A 109 6.85 -17.43 0.26
C HIS A 109 6.04 -16.72 1.37
N TYR A 110 5.86 -15.43 1.29
CA TYR A 110 5.14 -14.68 2.31
C TYR A 110 3.67 -15.10 2.42
N ALA A 111 2.96 -15.14 1.32
CA ALA A 111 1.57 -15.56 1.24
C ALA A 111 1.37 -16.55 0.06
N PRO A 112 1.73 -17.84 0.24
CA PRO A 112 1.67 -18.81 -0.83
C PRO A 112 0.23 -19.11 -1.24
N ALA A 113 -0.05 -19.10 -2.57
CA ALA A 113 -1.31 -19.51 -3.15
C ALA A 113 -1.08 -20.41 -4.37
N GLN A 114 -2.05 -21.29 -4.68
CA GLN A 114 -1.95 -22.19 -5.83
C GLN A 114 -2.21 -21.46 -7.16
N ARG A 115 -3.10 -20.47 -7.12
CA ARG A 115 -3.51 -19.63 -8.25
C ARG A 115 -3.76 -18.22 -7.75
N GLY A 116 -3.80 -17.25 -8.67
CA GLY A 116 -4.14 -15.90 -8.27
C GLY A 116 -4.48 -14.98 -9.41
N VAL A 117 -5.00 -13.86 -8.99
CA VAL A 117 -5.31 -12.69 -9.80
C VAL A 117 -4.45 -11.55 -9.28
N GLY A 118 -3.71 -10.94 -10.16
CA GLY A 118 -2.87 -9.79 -9.86
C GLY A 118 -3.52 -8.48 -10.29
N PHE A 119 -3.17 -7.38 -9.62
CA PHE A 119 -3.54 -6.04 -10.04
C PHE A 119 -2.30 -5.22 -10.37
N HIS A 120 -2.33 -4.52 -11.52
CA HIS A 120 -1.23 -3.65 -11.92
C HIS A 120 -1.74 -2.50 -12.80
N PHE A 121 -0.94 -1.44 -12.95
CA PHE A 121 -1.28 -0.27 -13.78
C PHE A 121 -1.47 -0.62 -15.26
N LYS A 122 -0.89 -1.73 -15.70
CA LYS A 122 -1.04 -2.27 -17.06
C LYS A 122 -1.25 -3.79 -17.00
N ARG A 123 -2.02 -4.34 -17.93
CA ARG A 123 -2.23 -5.78 -18.09
C ARG A 123 -1.05 -6.40 -18.83
N TYR A 124 -0.13 -7.02 -18.08
CA TYR A 124 1.04 -7.70 -18.64
C TYR A 124 0.78 -9.19 -18.95
N ALA A 125 -0.26 -9.78 -18.34
CA ALA A 125 -0.66 -11.17 -18.53
C ALA A 125 -2.19 -11.33 -18.37
N PRO A 126 -2.80 -12.44 -18.83
CA PRO A 126 -4.25 -12.65 -18.74
C PRO A 126 -4.83 -12.61 -17.33
N HIS A 127 -4.05 -13.00 -16.33
CA HIS A 127 -4.45 -13.01 -14.92
C HIS A 127 -4.08 -11.73 -14.16
N ILE A 128 -3.58 -10.70 -14.86
CA ILE A 128 -3.28 -9.38 -14.31
C ILE A 128 -4.34 -8.39 -14.80
N PHE A 129 -5.01 -7.74 -13.87
CA PHE A 129 -6.09 -6.79 -14.13
C PHE A 129 -5.69 -5.38 -13.71
N PHE A 130 -6.47 -4.39 -14.16
CA PHE A 130 -6.33 -3.01 -13.70
C PHE A 130 -6.68 -2.89 -12.20
N PRO A 131 -6.14 -1.85 -11.52
CA PRO A 131 -6.43 -1.62 -10.11
C PRO A 131 -7.93 -1.46 -9.85
N ILE A 132 -8.37 -1.94 -8.69
CA ILE A 132 -9.72 -1.68 -8.18
C ILE A 132 -9.73 -0.27 -7.60
N ILE A 133 -10.60 0.58 -8.13
CA ILE A 133 -10.75 1.96 -7.68
C ILE A 133 -11.98 2.07 -6.78
N ARG A 134 -11.79 2.64 -5.59
CA ARG A 134 -12.87 2.83 -4.61
C ARG A 134 -13.97 3.72 -5.17
N ASP A 135 -15.24 3.42 -4.88
CA ASP A 135 -16.39 4.20 -5.34
C ASP A 135 -16.30 5.67 -4.89
N ALA A 136 -15.76 5.91 -3.71
CA ALA A 136 -15.54 7.26 -3.19
C ALA A 136 -14.60 8.10 -4.08
N VAL A 137 -13.65 7.49 -4.78
CA VAL A 137 -12.79 8.15 -5.77
C VAL A 137 -13.45 8.16 -7.15
N ARG A 138 -14.06 7.04 -7.55
CA ARG A 138 -14.71 6.88 -8.85
C ARG A 138 -15.80 7.91 -9.09
N ASN A 139 -16.53 8.28 -8.04
CA ASN A 139 -17.65 9.21 -8.09
C ASN A 139 -17.24 10.68 -7.89
N GLN A 140 -15.93 10.99 -7.75
CA GLN A 140 -15.47 12.37 -7.61
C GLN A 140 -15.64 13.15 -8.93
N LYS A 141 -16.12 14.38 -8.80
CA LYS A 141 -16.06 15.35 -9.90
C LYS A 141 -14.66 15.94 -9.95
N THR A 142 -13.97 15.71 -11.05
CA THR A 142 -12.61 16.23 -11.25
C THR A 142 -12.64 17.68 -11.73
N SER A 143 -11.73 18.49 -11.22
CA SER A 143 -11.39 19.82 -11.73
C SER A 143 -9.86 19.95 -11.85
N LYS A 144 -9.39 21.10 -12.24
CA LYS A 144 -7.96 21.38 -12.39
C LYS A 144 -7.67 22.74 -11.77
N GLU A 145 -7.46 22.74 -10.48
CA GLU A 145 -7.03 23.92 -9.71
C GLU A 145 -5.50 24.05 -9.76
N ASN A 146 -4.97 25.24 -9.52
CA ASN A 146 -3.52 25.46 -9.46
C ASN A 146 -2.93 24.96 -8.11
N SER A 147 -3.20 23.72 -7.80
CA SER A 147 -2.73 23.06 -6.59
C SER A 147 -2.21 21.65 -6.87
N TYR A 148 -1.39 21.14 -5.98
CA TYR A 148 -0.91 19.76 -5.99
C TYR A 148 -1.16 19.11 -4.62
N THR A 149 -1.67 17.90 -4.65
CA THR A 149 -1.85 17.07 -3.45
C THR A 149 -0.57 16.30 -3.16
N VAL A 150 -0.12 16.30 -1.91
CA VAL A 150 1.12 15.65 -1.50
C VAL A 150 0.84 14.61 -0.40
N TYR A 151 1.31 13.37 -0.61
CA TYR A 151 1.25 12.30 0.37
C TYR A 151 2.55 11.51 0.42
N LEU A 152 3.42 11.90 1.32
CA LEU A 152 4.77 11.32 1.50
C LEU A 152 4.96 10.89 2.97
N PRO A 153 4.27 9.84 3.44
CA PRO A 153 4.19 9.48 4.85
C PRO A 153 5.52 9.01 5.48
N ALA A 154 6.54 8.81 4.67
CA ALA A 154 7.88 8.44 5.12
C ALA A 154 8.78 9.65 5.45
N TYR A 155 8.33 10.87 5.13
CA TYR A 155 9.12 12.08 5.29
C TYR A 155 8.50 12.98 6.36
N ALA A 156 9.34 13.66 7.12
CA ALA A 156 8.89 14.65 8.10
C ALA A 156 8.31 15.89 7.41
N ASP A 157 7.29 16.49 8.02
CA ASP A 157 6.60 17.67 7.49
C ASP A 157 7.54 18.84 7.25
N SER A 158 8.48 19.08 8.18
CA SER A 158 9.48 20.14 8.06
C SER A 158 10.35 19.97 6.83
N PHE A 159 10.72 18.74 6.49
CA PHE A 159 11.50 18.44 5.29
C PHE A 159 10.67 18.66 4.02
N ILE A 160 9.41 18.22 4.00
CA ILE A 160 8.50 18.44 2.87
C ILE A 160 8.30 19.95 2.65
N CYS A 161 7.96 20.70 3.70
CA CYS A 161 7.76 22.15 3.63
C CYS A 161 8.99 22.89 3.14
N SER A 162 10.20 22.54 3.63
CA SER A 162 11.45 23.21 3.22
C SER A 162 11.78 23.09 1.73
N ILE A 163 11.22 22.07 1.06
CA ILE A 163 11.37 21.90 -0.39
C ILE A 163 10.24 22.62 -1.13
N LEU A 164 9.00 22.45 -0.70
CA LEU A 164 7.83 22.91 -1.43
C LEU A 164 7.66 24.44 -1.38
N THR A 165 8.08 25.10 -0.30
CA THR A 165 8.09 26.57 -0.18
C THR A 165 9.04 27.23 -1.20
N GLN A 166 10.03 26.50 -1.73
CA GLN A 166 10.91 27.01 -2.79
C GLN A 166 10.19 27.16 -4.16
N ILE A 167 8.93 26.72 -4.25
CA ILE A 167 8.09 26.81 -5.45
C ILE A 167 6.83 27.64 -5.15
N PRO A 168 6.99 28.96 -4.93
CA PRO A 168 5.94 29.83 -4.37
C PRO A 168 4.72 30.02 -5.30
N GLN A 169 4.88 29.80 -6.60
CA GLN A 169 3.80 29.93 -7.60
C GLN A 169 2.79 28.76 -7.55
N THR A 170 3.03 27.73 -6.73
CA THR A 170 2.19 26.54 -6.63
C THR A 170 1.61 26.42 -5.23
N GLN A 171 0.34 26.08 -5.12
CA GLN A 171 -0.29 25.73 -3.84
C GLN A 171 -0.13 24.24 -3.57
N TRP A 172 0.27 23.88 -2.35
CA TRP A 172 0.55 22.51 -1.94
C TRP A 172 -0.37 22.09 -0.79
N GLU A 173 -1.12 21.01 -1.00
CA GLU A 173 -1.98 20.36 0.00
C GLU A 173 -1.30 19.09 0.51
N VAL A 174 -0.63 19.19 1.64
CA VAL A 174 0.16 18.09 2.23
C VAL A 174 -0.66 17.34 3.26
N PHE A 175 -0.86 16.05 3.04
CA PHE A 175 -1.48 15.14 3.99
C PHE A 175 -0.37 14.36 4.72
N SER A 176 -0.25 14.58 6.03
CA SER A 176 0.85 14.00 6.80
C SER A 176 0.36 13.22 8.02
N LYS A 177 0.89 12.00 8.17
CA LYS A 177 0.68 11.16 9.36
C LYS A 177 1.33 11.72 10.64
N HIS A 178 2.25 12.66 10.49
CA HIS A 178 2.94 13.32 11.61
C HIS A 178 2.18 14.55 12.10
N CYS A 179 1.25 15.06 11.29
CA CYS A 179 0.42 16.22 11.60
C CYS A 179 -0.79 15.79 12.42
N THR A 180 -1.01 16.40 13.59
CA THR A 180 -2.21 16.17 14.41
C THR A 180 -3.22 17.30 14.30
N LYS A 181 -2.77 18.52 13.95
CA LYS A 181 -3.57 19.71 13.76
C LYS A 181 -3.10 20.46 12.52
N ALA A 182 -4.03 20.82 11.65
CA ALA A 182 -3.71 21.53 10.41
C ALA A 182 -2.98 22.87 10.67
N TYR A 183 -2.01 23.17 9.82
CA TYR A 183 -1.25 24.42 9.83
C TYR A 183 -0.78 24.76 8.40
N SER A 184 -0.33 26.00 8.19
CA SER A 184 0.19 26.46 6.91
C SER A 184 1.56 27.08 7.06
N VAL A 185 2.41 26.87 6.08
CA VAL A 185 3.72 27.51 5.93
C VAL A 185 3.80 28.06 4.50
N GLU A 186 3.70 29.38 4.37
CA GLU A 186 3.66 30.08 3.07
C GLU A 186 2.58 29.49 2.13
N ASN A 187 2.98 28.90 1.02
CA ASN A 187 2.13 28.27 0.00
C ASN A 187 1.85 26.76 0.26
N VAL A 188 2.18 26.25 1.45
CA VAL A 188 2.04 24.85 1.83
C VAL A 188 1.02 24.71 2.97
N ASN A 189 -0.08 24.02 2.72
CA ASN A 189 -1.07 23.65 3.73
C ASN A 189 -0.83 22.22 4.18
N VAL A 190 -0.61 22.01 5.48
CA VAL A 190 -0.36 20.68 6.06
C VAL A 190 -1.54 20.28 6.92
N GLN A 191 -2.06 19.08 6.70
CA GLN A 191 -3.22 18.57 7.43
C GLN A 191 -3.11 17.08 7.75
N PRO A 192 -3.80 16.59 8.80
CA PRO A 192 -3.88 15.18 9.10
C PRO A 192 -4.50 14.39 7.93
N PRO A 193 -4.16 13.10 7.76
CA PRO A 193 -4.78 12.25 6.75
C PRO A 193 -6.27 12.10 7.06
N SER A 194 -7.11 12.47 6.10
CA SER A 194 -8.55 12.22 6.11
C SER A 194 -8.92 11.65 4.76
N GLY A 195 -9.59 10.49 4.74
CA GLY A 195 -9.95 9.82 3.50
C GLY A 195 -10.76 10.72 2.57
N THR A 196 -11.76 11.42 3.08
CA THR A 196 -12.63 12.30 2.30
C THR A 196 -11.91 13.58 1.83
N ALA A 197 -11.15 14.23 2.71
CA ALA A 197 -10.41 15.45 2.36
C ALA A 197 -9.28 15.14 1.35
N PHE A 198 -8.58 14.03 1.52
CA PHE A 198 -7.54 13.58 0.59
C PHE A 198 -8.10 13.30 -0.81
N GLN A 199 -9.20 12.56 -0.90
CA GLN A 199 -9.86 12.25 -2.17
C GLN A 199 -10.38 13.51 -2.87
N ALA A 200 -10.98 14.44 -2.10
CA ALA A 200 -11.43 15.71 -2.66
C ALA A 200 -10.27 16.57 -3.16
N SER A 201 -9.15 16.60 -2.42
CA SER A 201 -7.93 17.31 -2.83
C SER A 201 -7.36 16.71 -4.12
N MET A 202 -7.19 15.38 -4.21
CA MET A 202 -6.75 14.71 -5.44
C MET A 202 -7.65 15.04 -6.63
N ALA A 203 -8.97 15.00 -6.44
CA ALA A 203 -9.93 15.24 -7.52
C ALA A 203 -9.85 16.67 -8.08
N LYS A 204 -9.52 17.66 -7.25
CA LYS A 204 -9.42 19.07 -7.64
C LYS A 204 -8.04 19.47 -8.16
N ALA A 205 -6.99 18.85 -7.65
CA ALA A 205 -5.61 19.22 -7.94
C ALA A 205 -5.25 19.07 -9.43
N THR A 206 -4.23 19.78 -9.85
CA THR A 206 -3.57 19.59 -11.15
C THR A 206 -2.81 18.26 -11.20
N GLY A 207 -2.25 17.82 -10.06
CA GLY A 207 -1.52 16.57 -9.94
C GLY A 207 -1.25 16.16 -8.51
N VAL A 208 -0.65 14.99 -8.34
CA VAL A 208 -0.35 14.39 -7.05
C VAL A 208 1.15 14.05 -6.98
N LEU A 209 1.75 14.40 -5.84
CA LEU A 209 3.09 13.96 -5.46
C LEU A 209 2.96 12.94 -4.32
N CYS A 210 3.31 11.69 -4.56
CA CYS A 210 3.15 10.66 -3.54
C CYS A 210 4.27 9.61 -3.55
N GLY A 211 4.27 8.76 -2.53
CA GLY A 211 5.12 7.56 -2.55
C GLY A 211 4.67 6.58 -3.64
N ALA A 212 5.58 5.77 -4.13
CA ALA A 212 5.30 4.78 -5.18
C ALA A 212 4.58 3.52 -4.64
N GLY A 213 3.62 3.69 -3.72
CA GLY A 213 2.67 2.64 -3.34
C GLY A 213 1.76 2.27 -4.51
N PHE A 214 0.83 1.36 -4.28
CA PHE A 214 -0.07 0.92 -5.35
C PHE A 214 -1.36 1.74 -5.43
N GLU A 215 -2.04 1.94 -4.31
CA GLU A 215 -3.41 2.50 -4.28
C GLU A 215 -3.46 3.98 -4.71
N THR A 216 -2.65 4.84 -4.10
CA THR A 216 -2.68 6.28 -4.42
C THR A 216 -2.32 6.56 -5.89
N PRO A 217 -1.21 6.00 -6.45
CA PRO A 217 -0.96 6.15 -7.88
C PRO A 217 -2.07 5.60 -8.78
N ALA A 218 -2.71 4.49 -8.40
CA ALA A 218 -3.80 3.90 -9.18
C ALA A 218 -5.02 4.84 -9.24
N GLU A 219 -5.40 5.41 -8.11
CA GLU A 219 -6.51 6.37 -8.02
C GLU A 219 -6.21 7.66 -8.78
N ASP A 220 -4.98 8.14 -8.70
CA ASP A 220 -4.53 9.33 -9.41
C ASP A 220 -4.54 9.15 -10.94
N LEU A 221 -4.02 8.02 -11.41
CA LEU A 221 -4.09 7.65 -12.82
C LEU A 221 -5.55 7.51 -13.31
N PHE A 222 -6.43 6.94 -12.49
CA PHE A 222 -7.86 6.87 -12.80
C PHE A 222 -8.49 8.26 -12.95
N LEU A 223 -8.15 9.20 -12.08
CA LEU A 223 -8.60 10.59 -12.14
C LEU A 223 -7.91 11.41 -13.23
N LYS A 224 -6.97 10.82 -13.97
CA LYS A 224 -6.19 11.44 -15.06
C LYS A 224 -5.41 12.68 -14.62
N LYS A 225 -4.85 12.63 -13.43
CA LYS A 225 -4.02 13.71 -12.87
C LYS A 225 -2.56 13.56 -13.29
N LYS A 226 -1.80 14.64 -13.17
CA LYS A 226 -0.34 14.55 -13.27
C LYS A 226 0.20 13.84 -12.04
N LEU A 227 1.00 12.80 -12.24
CA LEU A 227 1.54 11.98 -11.15
C LEU A 227 3.06 12.09 -11.08
N LEU A 228 3.56 12.43 -9.90
CA LEU A 228 4.97 12.32 -9.56
C LEU A 228 5.11 11.36 -8.38
N ILE A 229 5.84 10.26 -8.57
CA ILE A 229 6.03 9.24 -7.54
C ILE A 229 7.46 9.23 -7.04
N ILE A 230 7.62 9.08 -5.72
CA ILE A 230 8.92 8.95 -5.05
C ILE A 230 9.00 7.55 -4.45
N PRO A 231 9.78 6.64 -5.05
CA PRO A 231 10.00 5.32 -4.47
C PRO A 231 10.79 5.45 -3.17
N MET A 232 10.32 4.78 -2.12
CA MET A 232 11.06 4.69 -0.87
C MET A 232 12.30 3.81 -1.07
N ARG A 233 13.42 4.23 -0.53
CA ARG A 233 14.64 3.45 -0.50
C ARG A 233 14.37 2.09 0.15
N ASP A 234 14.87 1.01 -0.45
CA ASP A 234 14.76 -0.37 0.02
C ASP A 234 13.33 -0.94 0.12
N LYS A 235 12.30 -0.20 -0.33
CA LYS A 235 10.95 -0.71 -0.50
C LYS A 235 10.75 -1.17 -1.95
N TYR A 236 11.11 -2.41 -2.23
CA TYR A 236 11.17 -2.95 -3.58
C TYR A 236 9.84 -2.93 -4.33
N GLU A 237 8.70 -3.09 -3.65
CA GLU A 237 7.38 -2.88 -4.22
C GLU A 237 7.25 -1.49 -4.87
N HIS A 238 7.76 -0.45 -4.21
CA HIS A 238 7.78 0.92 -4.75
C HIS A 238 8.62 1.02 -6.03
N HIS A 239 9.74 0.29 -6.10
CA HIS A 239 10.57 0.27 -7.30
C HIS A 239 9.92 -0.49 -8.45
N TYR A 240 9.15 -1.57 -8.16
CA TYR A 240 8.32 -2.25 -9.15
C TYR A 240 7.22 -1.34 -9.70
N ASN A 241 6.59 -0.54 -8.84
CA ASN A 241 5.51 0.36 -9.23
C ASN A 241 6.00 1.58 -10.01
N ALA A 242 7.27 1.93 -9.87
CA ALA A 242 7.89 3.08 -10.53
C ALA A 242 8.61 2.69 -11.85
N ALA A 243 8.73 1.40 -12.17
CA ALA A 243 9.35 0.90 -13.40
C ALA A 243 8.33 0.83 -14.54
#